data_76bfa111cf6a80105ed9d9310af2fb4d
#
_entry.id   76bfa111cf6a80105ed9d9310af2fb4d
#
_cell.length_a   1.000
_cell.length_b   1.000
_cell.length_c   1.000
_cell.angle_alpha   90.00
_cell.angle_beta   90.00
_cell.angle_gamma   90.00
#
_symmetry.space_group_name_H-M   'P 1'
#
loop_
_entity.id
_entity.type
_entity.pdbx_description
1 polymer ?
#
loop_
_entity_poly.entity_id
_entity_poly.type
_entity_poly.pdbx_seq_one_letter_code
_entity_poly.pdbx_strand_id
1 'polypeptide(L)'
;MKLSSFFRMAEKYVWPIIKMIIVPLVAMFFTKAWNPSQLFSFIPEEYFYEAGLTLYVASLEGIAELAEHLIKKSDITIQCIWYTDERLENSHSKPQIYMNANNCGYSKIFCHVIIDGNYKRLKDAKIDLEIPSWFTVQFNTSDYISLINGKLIFEVGKLLPQNDPGEIMHAEGRVCFDFLSNVGEARLIDMKPTINKEWRTEFSSNGFNVQNVG
;
A
#
# COMPACT_ATOMS: atom_id res chain seq x y z
N MET A 1 -2.08 -2.34 -16.91
CA MET A 1 -2.94 -1.95 -15.76
C MET A 1 -2.78 -3.04 -14.71
N LYS A 2 -2.26 -2.72 -13.51
CA LYS A 2 -2.03 -3.74 -12.48
C LYS A 2 -3.37 -4.28 -11.97
N LEU A 3 -3.46 -5.57 -11.75
CA LEU A 3 -4.69 -6.25 -11.30
C LEU A 3 -5.27 -5.60 -10.03
N SER A 4 -4.40 -5.13 -9.14
CA SER A 4 -4.76 -4.42 -7.90
C SER A 4 -5.51 -3.10 -8.14
N SER A 5 -5.16 -2.33 -9.17
CA SER A 5 -5.86 -1.07 -9.49
C SER A 5 -7.26 -1.32 -10.06
N PHE A 6 -7.43 -2.41 -10.81
CA PHE A 6 -8.75 -2.83 -11.32
C PHE A 6 -9.68 -3.24 -10.16
N PHE A 7 -9.19 -4.05 -9.22
CA PHE A 7 -10.00 -4.44 -8.06
C PHE A 7 -10.43 -3.25 -7.20
N ARG A 8 -9.56 -2.26 -6.98
CA ARG A 8 -9.93 -1.04 -6.22
C ARG A 8 -10.97 -0.20 -6.97
N MET A 9 -10.84 -0.08 -8.29
CA MET A 9 -11.84 0.64 -9.09
C MET A 9 -13.18 -0.08 -9.05
N ALA A 10 -13.18 -1.41 -9.16
CA ALA A 10 -14.39 -2.21 -9.03
C ALA A 10 -15.00 -2.09 -7.63
N GLU A 11 -14.22 -2.14 -6.56
CA GLU A 11 -14.67 -1.95 -5.18
C GLU A 11 -15.30 -0.56 -4.97
N LYS A 12 -14.70 0.49 -5.52
CA LYS A 12 -15.18 1.86 -5.35
C LYS A 12 -16.47 2.16 -6.11
N TYR A 13 -16.62 1.66 -7.35
CA TYR A 13 -17.71 2.06 -8.22
C TYR A 13 -18.73 0.94 -8.48
N VAL A 14 -18.29 -0.28 -8.58
CA VAL A 14 -19.15 -1.42 -8.94
C VAL A 14 -19.79 -2.05 -7.70
N TRP A 15 -19.04 -2.16 -6.62
CA TRP A 15 -19.54 -2.76 -5.38
C TRP A 15 -20.79 -2.08 -4.79
N PRO A 16 -20.89 -0.73 -4.68
CA PRO A 16 -22.11 -0.09 -4.20
C PRO A 16 -23.34 -0.41 -5.07
N ILE A 17 -23.16 -0.49 -6.40
CA ILE A 17 -24.26 -0.83 -7.32
C ILE A 17 -24.69 -2.29 -7.12
N ILE A 18 -23.71 -3.19 -7.04
CA ILE A 18 -23.97 -4.63 -6.80
C ILE A 18 -24.70 -4.82 -5.45
N LYS A 19 -24.21 -4.15 -4.39
CA LYS A 19 -24.82 -4.18 -3.06
C LYS A 19 -26.28 -3.74 -3.09
N MET A 20 -26.59 -2.64 -3.78
CA MET A 20 -27.94 -2.10 -3.92
C MET A 20 -28.92 -3.09 -4.59
N ILE A 21 -28.44 -3.96 -5.46
CA ILE A 21 -29.27 -4.96 -6.16
C ILE A 21 -29.31 -6.30 -5.39
N ILE A 22 -28.16 -6.78 -4.95
CA ILE A 22 -28.05 -8.11 -4.34
C ILE A 22 -28.71 -8.14 -2.96
N VAL A 23 -28.52 -7.12 -2.13
CA VAL A 23 -29.07 -7.11 -0.76
C VAL A 23 -30.60 -7.26 -0.75
N PRO A 24 -31.39 -6.48 -1.51
CA PRO A 24 -32.83 -6.69 -1.57
C PRO A 24 -33.27 -8.05 -2.12
N LEU A 25 -32.56 -8.56 -3.15
CA LEU A 25 -32.88 -9.87 -3.73
C LEU A 25 -32.68 -11.01 -2.72
N VAL A 26 -31.57 -10.98 -1.99
CA VAL A 26 -31.26 -11.96 -0.94
C VAL A 26 -32.23 -11.80 0.22
N ALA A 27 -32.57 -10.58 0.63
CA ALA A 27 -33.57 -10.31 1.66
C ALA A 27 -34.96 -10.89 1.28
N MET A 28 -35.40 -10.70 0.02
CA MET A 28 -36.65 -11.30 -0.48
C MET A 28 -36.64 -12.80 -0.39
N PHE A 29 -35.52 -13.44 -0.74
CA PHE A 29 -35.39 -14.90 -0.64
C PHE A 29 -35.52 -15.38 0.82
N PHE A 30 -34.80 -14.73 1.73
CA PHE A 30 -34.88 -15.10 3.16
C PHE A 30 -36.24 -14.81 3.77
N THR A 31 -36.90 -13.71 3.45
CA THR A 31 -38.25 -13.39 3.94
C THR A 31 -39.27 -14.46 3.51
N LYS A 32 -39.11 -15.05 2.31
CA LYS A 32 -39.96 -16.16 1.85
C LYS A 32 -39.65 -17.47 2.57
N ALA A 33 -38.39 -17.72 2.91
CA ALA A 33 -37.97 -18.93 3.59
C ALA A 33 -38.34 -18.93 5.08
N TRP A 34 -38.14 -17.82 5.75
CA TRP A 34 -38.51 -17.60 7.15
C TRP A 34 -38.69 -16.13 7.41
N ASN A 35 -39.82 -15.74 8.00
CA ASN A 35 -40.13 -14.34 8.25
C ASN A 35 -39.97 -13.97 9.72
N PRO A 36 -38.94 -13.20 10.12
CA PRO A 36 -38.68 -12.86 11.50
C PRO A 36 -39.74 -11.94 12.13
N SER A 37 -40.53 -11.22 11.31
CA SER A 37 -41.60 -10.35 11.82
C SER A 37 -42.69 -11.09 12.59
N GLN A 38 -42.83 -12.40 12.32
CA GLN A 38 -43.77 -13.27 13.04
C GLN A 38 -43.44 -13.44 14.54
N LEU A 39 -42.20 -13.08 14.94
CA LEU A 39 -41.80 -13.05 16.35
C LEU A 39 -42.32 -11.82 17.11
N PHE A 40 -42.82 -10.83 16.40
CA PHE A 40 -43.24 -9.54 16.98
C PHE A 40 -44.76 -9.44 16.97
N SER A 41 -45.40 -9.74 18.08
CA SER A 41 -46.87 -9.75 18.24
C SER A 41 -47.56 -8.41 18.03
N PHE A 42 -46.81 -7.31 18.02
CA PHE A 42 -47.33 -5.96 17.80
C PHE A 42 -47.44 -5.58 16.31
N ILE A 43 -46.91 -6.39 15.40
CA ILE A 43 -47.00 -6.16 13.95
C ILE A 43 -48.29 -6.84 13.44
N PRO A 44 -49.19 -6.14 12.77
CA PRO A 44 -50.32 -6.76 12.10
C PRO A 44 -49.89 -7.72 11.01
N GLU A 45 -50.62 -8.85 10.85
CA GLU A 45 -50.26 -9.92 9.90
C GLU A 45 -50.13 -9.42 8.46
N GLU A 46 -50.92 -8.42 8.06
CA GLU A 46 -50.87 -7.79 6.72
C GLU A 46 -49.57 -7.15 6.39
N TYR A 47 -48.77 -6.74 7.42
CA TYR A 47 -47.46 -6.10 7.25
C TYR A 47 -46.26 -7.04 7.51
N PHE A 48 -46.51 -8.31 7.82
CA PHE A 48 -45.42 -9.23 8.13
C PHE A 48 -44.38 -9.34 7.01
N TYR A 49 -44.80 -9.39 5.77
CA TYR A 49 -43.86 -9.51 4.65
C TYR A 49 -42.97 -8.26 4.52
N GLU A 50 -43.58 -7.07 4.57
CA GLU A 50 -42.85 -5.79 4.44
C GLU A 50 -41.90 -5.56 5.63
N ALA A 51 -42.38 -5.83 6.84
CA ALA A 51 -41.56 -5.73 8.04
C ALA A 51 -40.40 -6.73 8.02
N GLY A 52 -40.66 -7.97 7.64
CA GLY A 52 -39.61 -9.01 7.51
C GLY A 52 -38.57 -8.66 6.44
N LEU A 53 -39.02 -8.17 5.29
CA LEU A 53 -38.13 -7.70 4.22
C LEU A 53 -37.22 -6.55 4.71
N THR A 54 -37.82 -5.57 5.39
CA THR A 54 -37.06 -4.42 5.95
C THR A 54 -36.02 -4.87 6.96
N LEU A 55 -36.38 -5.80 7.86
CA LEU A 55 -35.44 -6.35 8.85
C LEU A 55 -34.25 -7.07 8.20
N TYR A 56 -34.50 -7.86 7.15
CA TYR A 56 -33.43 -8.53 6.42
C TYR A 56 -32.55 -7.56 5.63
N VAL A 57 -33.14 -6.57 4.95
CA VAL A 57 -32.37 -5.56 4.23
C VAL A 57 -31.45 -4.82 5.20
N ALA A 58 -31.98 -4.30 6.31
CA ALA A 58 -31.18 -3.60 7.31
C ALA A 58 -30.07 -4.46 7.91
N SER A 59 -30.36 -5.74 8.21
CA SER A 59 -29.38 -6.68 8.75
C SER A 59 -28.27 -7.01 7.74
N LEU A 60 -28.62 -7.27 6.49
CA LEU A 60 -27.66 -7.56 5.42
C LEU A 60 -26.79 -6.34 5.08
N GLU A 61 -27.38 -5.14 5.07
CA GLU A 61 -26.61 -3.90 4.90
C GLU A 61 -25.62 -3.70 6.04
N GLY A 62 -26.05 -3.88 7.28
CA GLY A 62 -25.16 -3.78 8.44
C GLY A 62 -24.00 -4.80 8.39
N ILE A 63 -24.27 -6.05 7.99
CA ILE A 63 -23.23 -7.07 7.79
C ILE A 63 -22.27 -6.66 6.67
N ALA A 64 -22.79 -6.17 5.55
CA ALA A 64 -21.98 -5.73 4.43
C ALA A 64 -21.09 -4.54 4.80
N GLU A 65 -21.60 -3.57 5.56
CA GLU A 65 -20.82 -2.43 6.06
C GLU A 65 -19.74 -2.86 7.04
N LEU A 66 -20.03 -3.78 7.95
CA LEU A 66 -19.05 -4.34 8.85
C LEU A 66 -17.94 -5.07 8.08
N ALA A 67 -18.31 -5.87 7.08
CA ALA A 67 -17.34 -6.55 6.21
C ALA A 67 -16.46 -5.55 5.45
N GLU A 68 -17.03 -4.49 4.87
CA GLU A 68 -16.30 -3.42 4.21
C GLU A 68 -15.33 -2.72 5.17
N HIS A 69 -15.76 -2.43 6.39
CA HIS A 69 -14.92 -1.81 7.40
C HIS A 69 -13.72 -2.71 7.77
N LEU A 70 -13.96 -4.01 8.00
CA LEU A 70 -12.90 -4.97 8.30
C LEU A 70 -11.91 -5.12 7.13
N ILE A 71 -12.43 -5.10 5.90
CA ILE A 71 -11.61 -5.17 4.69
C ILE A 71 -10.75 -3.91 4.55
N LYS A 72 -11.32 -2.72 4.70
CA LYS A 72 -10.59 -1.44 4.63
C LYS A 72 -9.52 -1.33 5.72
N LYS A 73 -9.82 -1.83 6.93
CA LYS A 73 -8.83 -1.91 8.02
C LYS A 73 -7.60 -2.76 7.66
N SER A 74 -7.68 -3.60 6.63
CA SER A 74 -6.55 -4.42 6.15
C SER A 74 -5.69 -3.72 5.09
N ASP A 75 -6.05 -2.53 4.61
CA ASP A 75 -5.28 -1.81 3.60
C ASP A 75 -3.97 -1.27 4.19
N ILE A 76 -2.94 -1.24 3.36
CA ILE A 76 -1.66 -0.63 3.69
C ILE A 76 -1.24 0.33 2.57
N THR A 77 -0.66 1.45 2.96
CA THR A 77 -0.09 2.44 2.06
C THR A 77 1.38 2.59 2.36
N ILE A 78 2.21 2.50 1.33
CA ILE A 78 3.66 2.66 1.45
C ILE A 78 4.10 3.63 0.36
N GLN A 79 4.74 4.72 0.76
CA GLN A 79 5.31 5.70 -0.15
C GLN A 79 6.82 5.75 0.00
N CYS A 80 7.54 5.75 -1.12
CA CYS A 80 8.97 5.91 -1.20
C CYS A 80 9.27 7.18 -1.99
N ILE A 81 9.63 8.27 -1.33
CA ILE A 81 9.93 9.55 -1.95
C ILE A 81 11.44 9.72 -2.00
N TRP A 82 12.00 9.77 -3.21
CA TRP A 82 13.41 9.99 -3.45
C TRP A 82 13.67 11.46 -3.78
N TYR A 83 14.73 12.06 -3.22
CA TYR A 83 15.09 13.45 -3.43
C TYR A 83 16.59 13.67 -3.25
N THR A 84 17.13 14.70 -3.90
CA THR A 84 18.55 15.06 -3.85
C THR A 84 18.84 16.26 -2.94
N ASP A 85 17.84 17.05 -2.62
CA ASP A 85 17.92 18.22 -1.74
C ASP A 85 16.80 18.11 -0.69
N GLU A 86 17.12 18.34 0.58
CA GLU A 86 16.16 18.27 1.70
C GLU A 86 14.96 19.20 1.50
N ARG A 87 15.10 20.28 0.74
CA ARG A 87 13.98 21.17 0.37
C ARG A 87 12.95 20.50 -0.55
N LEU A 88 13.34 19.42 -1.22
CA LEU A 88 12.52 18.67 -2.17
C LEU A 88 11.90 17.41 -1.56
N GLU A 89 11.99 17.22 -0.24
CA GLU A 89 11.50 16.04 0.46
C GLU A 89 10.04 15.67 0.13
N ASN A 90 9.20 16.67 -0.10
CA ASN A 90 7.79 16.48 -0.45
C ASN A 90 7.53 16.54 -1.96
N SER A 91 8.57 16.59 -2.77
CA SER A 91 8.42 16.64 -4.22
C SER A 91 8.23 15.25 -4.79
N HIS A 92 7.14 15.02 -5.50
CA HIS A 92 6.92 13.79 -6.29
C HIS A 92 7.68 13.81 -7.62
N SER A 93 8.49 14.82 -7.89
CA SER A 93 9.35 14.85 -9.07
C SER A 93 10.41 13.76 -9.00
N LYS A 94 10.76 13.18 -10.13
CA LYS A 94 11.78 12.14 -10.23
C LYS A 94 13.16 12.79 -10.21
N PRO A 95 13.97 12.60 -9.15
CA PRO A 95 15.30 13.19 -9.07
C PRO A 95 16.26 12.53 -10.05
N GLN A 96 17.24 13.29 -10.50
CA GLN A 96 18.32 12.81 -11.33
C GLN A 96 19.65 12.96 -10.59
N ILE A 97 20.44 11.90 -10.54
CA ILE A 97 21.75 11.84 -9.94
C ILE A 97 22.79 11.76 -11.04
N TYR A 98 23.82 12.60 -10.95
CA TYR A 98 24.97 12.57 -11.83
C TYR A 98 26.15 11.95 -11.09
N MET A 99 26.72 10.91 -11.67
CA MET A 99 27.94 10.29 -11.18
C MET A 99 29.07 10.52 -12.18
N ASN A 100 30.27 10.74 -11.68
CA ASN A 100 31.47 10.87 -12.49
C ASN A 100 32.58 10.02 -11.89
N ALA A 101 33.01 8.98 -12.60
CA ALA A 101 34.07 8.09 -12.15
C ALA A 101 35.43 8.79 -12.02
N ASN A 102 35.67 9.86 -12.80
CA ASN A 102 36.94 10.58 -12.80
C ASN A 102 37.13 11.51 -11.60
N ASN A 103 36.06 11.87 -10.89
CA ASN A 103 36.12 12.86 -9.80
C ASN A 103 36.16 12.25 -8.41
N CYS A 104 36.26 10.94 -8.25
CA CYS A 104 36.18 10.25 -6.94
C CYS A 104 35.00 10.73 -6.06
N GLY A 105 34.01 11.36 -6.69
CA GLY A 105 32.86 11.95 -6.03
C GLY A 105 31.73 10.93 -5.86
N TYR A 106 31.14 10.94 -4.69
CA TYR A 106 29.89 10.27 -4.45
C TYR A 106 28.73 11.22 -4.69
N SER A 107 27.64 10.68 -5.20
CA SER A 107 26.38 11.41 -5.34
C SER A 107 25.41 11.00 -4.26
N LYS A 108 24.87 11.98 -3.54
CA LYS A 108 23.93 11.75 -2.46
C LYS A 108 22.49 11.73 -2.98
N ILE A 109 21.72 10.79 -2.44
CA ILE A 109 20.27 10.79 -2.56
C ILE A 109 19.64 10.40 -1.23
N PHE A 110 18.52 10.99 -0.96
CA PHE A 110 17.72 10.68 0.23
C PHE A 110 16.48 9.89 -0.18
N CYS A 111 16.07 9.01 0.69
CA CYS A 111 14.80 8.29 0.58
C CYS A 111 13.98 8.51 1.84
N HIS A 112 12.77 9.02 1.68
CA HIS A 112 11.77 9.11 2.74
C HIS A 112 10.73 8.02 2.52
N VAL A 113 10.64 7.09 3.44
CA VAL A 113 9.67 6.00 3.43
C VAL A 113 8.57 6.34 4.42
N ILE A 114 7.35 6.46 3.94
CA ILE A 114 6.14 6.73 4.74
C ILE A 114 5.25 5.50 4.66
N ILE A 115 4.79 5.04 5.80
CA ILE A 115 4.08 3.78 5.94
C ILE A 115 2.83 4.00 6.78
N ASP A 116 1.67 3.58 6.23
CA ASP A 116 0.39 3.61 6.91
C ASP A 116 -0.33 2.28 6.75
N GLY A 117 -1.03 1.82 7.77
CA GLY A 117 -1.94 0.70 7.68
C GLY A 117 -1.77 -0.39 8.72
N ASN A 118 -2.28 -1.56 8.42
CA ASN A 118 -2.37 -2.66 9.38
C ASN A 118 -0.98 -3.24 9.72
N TYR A 119 -0.63 -3.24 11.01
CA TYR A 119 0.65 -3.73 11.54
C TYR A 119 1.01 -5.15 11.06
N LYS A 120 0.07 -6.11 11.16
CA LYS A 120 0.32 -7.51 10.79
C LYS A 120 0.73 -7.68 9.33
N ARG A 121 0.23 -6.81 8.48
CA ARG A 121 0.57 -6.83 7.05
C ARG A 121 1.84 -6.08 6.74
N LEU A 122 2.08 -4.96 7.41
CA LEU A 122 3.29 -4.16 7.24
C LEU A 122 4.53 -4.89 7.76
N LYS A 123 4.38 -5.70 8.82
CA LYS A 123 5.49 -6.43 9.45
C LYS A 123 6.36 -7.23 8.47
N ASP A 124 5.74 -7.87 7.48
CA ASP A 124 6.44 -8.71 6.51
C ASP A 124 6.62 -8.02 5.14
N ALA A 125 6.25 -6.75 5.02
CA ALA A 125 6.42 -6.02 3.77
C ALA A 125 7.90 -5.64 3.57
N LYS A 126 8.38 -5.82 2.33
CA LYS A 126 9.73 -5.44 1.92
C LYS A 126 9.66 -4.63 0.64
N ILE A 127 10.50 -3.60 0.58
CA ILE A 127 10.69 -2.79 -0.62
C ILE A 127 12.06 -3.16 -1.17
N ASP A 128 12.10 -3.59 -2.42
CA ASP A 128 13.30 -4.02 -3.11
C ASP A 128 13.71 -2.99 -4.16
N LEU A 129 14.99 -2.65 -4.20
CA LEU A 129 15.60 -1.84 -5.24
C LEU A 129 16.80 -2.58 -5.82
N GLU A 130 16.76 -2.90 -7.11
CA GLU A 130 17.87 -3.55 -7.79
C GLU A 130 18.99 -2.56 -8.02
N ILE A 131 20.21 -2.90 -7.56
CA ILE A 131 21.42 -2.12 -7.71
C ILE A 131 22.27 -2.74 -8.83
N PRO A 132 22.45 -2.03 -9.95
CA PRO A 132 23.33 -2.49 -11.01
C PRO A 132 24.78 -2.67 -10.54
N SER A 133 25.48 -3.65 -11.10
CA SER A 133 26.85 -3.98 -10.72
C SER A 133 27.89 -2.89 -11.01
N TRP A 134 27.54 -1.92 -11.84
CA TRP A 134 28.47 -0.85 -12.23
C TRP A 134 28.52 0.33 -11.25
N PHE A 135 27.74 0.29 -10.15
CA PHE A 135 27.92 1.24 -9.05
C PHE A 135 27.78 0.58 -7.68
N THR A 136 28.42 1.21 -6.69
CA THR A 136 28.37 0.81 -5.31
C THR A 136 27.48 1.78 -4.54
N VAL A 137 26.70 1.25 -3.61
CA VAL A 137 25.85 2.03 -2.70
C VAL A 137 26.43 1.92 -1.30
N GLN A 138 26.59 3.08 -0.67
CA GLN A 138 26.89 3.18 0.75
C GLN A 138 25.74 3.89 1.45
N PHE A 139 25.41 3.49 2.65
CA PHE A 139 24.37 4.11 3.46
C PHE A 139 24.71 3.99 4.94
N ASN A 140 24.16 4.90 5.73
CA ASN A 140 24.29 4.79 7.17
C ASN A 140 23.60 3.52 7.65
N THR A 141 24.27 2.75 8.49
CA THR A 141 23.75 1.48 9.01
C THR A 141 22.44 1.74 9.75
N SER A 142 21.37 1.22 9.20
CA SER A 142 20.06 1.21 9.84
C SER A 142 19.57 -0.23 9.89
N ASP A 143 18.94 -0.62 10.98
CA ASP A 143 18.50 -2.01 11.20
C ASP A 143 17.45 -2.47 10.17
N TYR A 144 16.80 -1.53 9.48
CA TYR A 144 15.74 -1.81 8.51
C TYR A 144 16.20 -1.84 7.06
N ILE A 145 17.50 -1.64 6.78
CA ILE A 145 18.05 -1.66 5.41
C ILE A 145 19.19 -2.66 5.33
N SER A 146 19.18 -3.46 4.28
CA SER A 146 20.25 -4.40 3.96
C SER A 146 20.53 -4.41 2.47
N LEU A 147 21.80 -4.68 2.12
CA LEU A 147 22.22 -4.90 0.73
C LEU A 147 22.57 -6.38 0.58
N ILE A 148 21.75 -7.12 -0.15
CA ILE A 148 21.90 -8.57 -0.33
C ILE A 148 21.85 -8.89 -1.83
N ASN A 149 22.88 -9.52 -2.35
CA ASN A 149 22.95 -9.97 -3.76
C ASN A 149 22.64 -8.86 -4.77
N GLY A 150 23.13 -7.65 -4.57
CA GLY A 150 22.89 -6.53 -5.46
C GLY A 150 21.47 -5.94 -5.36
N LYS A 151 20.71 -6.29 -4.32
CA LYS A 151 19.40 -5.69 -4.01
C LYS A 151 19.47 -4.96 -2.69
N LEU A 152 19.02 -3.73 -2.71
CA LEU A 152 18.77 -2.95 -1.51
C LEU A 152 17.36 -3.31 -1.02
N ILE A 153 17.27 -3.82 0.20
CA ILE A 153 16.04 -4.32 0.79
C ILE A 153 15.70 -3.46 2.00
N PHE A 154 14.52 -2.83 1.97
CA PHE A 154 13.95 -2.14 3.13
C PHE A 154 12.95 -3.06 3.82
N GLU A 155 13.23 -3.44 5.05
CA GLU A 155 12.34 -4.24 5.89
C GLU A 155 11.36 -3.31 6.62
N VAL A 156 10.19 -3.11 6.04
CA VAL A 156 9.16 -2.19 6.55
C VAL A 156 8.79 -2.48 7.99
N GLY A 157 8.73 -3.75 8.37
CA GLY A 157 8.40 -4.16 9.73
C GLY A 157 9.35 -3.66 10.82
N LYS A 158 10.60 -3.39 10.47
CA LYS A 158 11.59 -2.86 11.41
C LYS A 158 11.47 -1.35 11.66
N LEU A 159 10.75 -0.63 10.78
CA LEU A 159 10.40 0.78 11.00
C LEU A 159 9.22 0.94 11.97
N LEU A 160 8.46 -0.12 12.18
CA LEU A 160 7.25 -0.06 13.00
C LEU A 160 7.60 -0.10 14.49
N PRO A 161 6.94 0.72 15.33
CA PRO A 161 7.04 0.57 16.77
C PRO A 161 6.56 -0.82 17.18
N GLN A 162 7.26 -1.44 18.15
CA GLN A 162 6.96 -2.83 18.60
C GLN A 162 5.69 -2.94 19.45
N ASN A 163 4.77 -2.00 19.33
CA ASN A 163 3.55 -1.93 20.12
C ASN A 163 2.40 -2.62 19.38
N ASP A 164 1.52 -3.18 20.15
CA ASP A 164 0.25 -3.85 19.92
C ASP A 164 -0.11 -4.32 18.48
N PRO A 165 -0.10 -5.64 18.25
CA PRO A 165 -0.36 -6.22 16.91
C PRO A 165 -1.86 -6.21 16.58
N GLY A 166 -2.40 -5.14 16.10
CA GLY A 166 -3.79 -5.07 15.65
C GLY A 166 -4.26 -3.70 15.22
N GLU A 167 -3.50 -2.68 15.53
CA GLU A 167 -3.84 -1.30 15.21
C GLU A 167 -3.34 -0.85 13.83
N ILE A 168 -3.94 0.22 13.33
CA ILE A 168 -3.42 0.96 12.18
C ILE A 168 -2.22 1.75 12.69
N MET A 169 -1.08 1.56 12.04
CA MET A 169 0.18 2.18 12.41
C MET A 169 0.60 3.19 11.36
N HIS A 170 1.21 4.26 11.81
CA HIS A 170 1.93 5.21 10.97
C HIS A 170 3.40 5.20 11.38
N ALA A 171 4.30 5.12 10.42
CA ALA A 171 5.73 5.21 10.64
C ALA A 171 6.43 5.88 9.46
N GLU A 172 7.51 6.57 9.75
CA GLU A 172 8.35 7.21 8.76
C GLU A 172 9.81 6.84 8.99
N GLY A 173 10.54 6.69 7.89
CA GLY A 173 11.98 6.46 7.90
C GLY A 173 12.69 7.30 6.86
N ARG A 174 13.84 7.87 7.20
CA ARG A 174 14.68 8.64 6.28
C ARG A 174 16.06 8.02 6.19
N VAL A 175 16.54 7.86 4.98
CA VAL A 175 17.86 7.29 4.72
C VAL A 175 18.57 8.10 3.67
N CYS A 176 19.86 8.30 3.90
CA CYS A 176 20.78 8.90 2.94
C CYS A 176 21.63 7.79 2.32
N PHE A 177 21.73 7.80 1.00
CA PHE A 177 22.56 6.92 0.22
C PHE A 177 23.63 7.70 -0.51
N ASP A 178 24.83 7.17 -0.50
CA ASP A 178 25.95 7.63 -1.29
C ASP A 178 26.21 6.63 -2.42
N PHE A 179 26.16 7.09 -3.66
CA PHE A 179 26.41 6.29 -4.86
C PHE A 179 27.77 6.61 -5.45
N LEU A 180 28.55 5.55 -5.74
CA LEU A 180 29.84 5.64 -6.41
C LEU A 180 29.81 4.84 -7.70
N SER A 181 30.26 5.45 -8.80
CA SER A 181 30.41 4.74 -10.06
C SER A 181 31.69 3.88 -10.05
N ASN A 182 31.54 2.64 -10.52
CA ASN A 182 32.65 1.68 -10.70
C ASN A 182 33.15 1.63 -12.15
N VAL A 183 32.54 2.40 -13.04
CA VAL A 183 32.89 2.40 -14.46
C VAL A 183 32.99 3.83 -15.01
N GLY A 184 33.92 4.03 -15.95
CA GLY A 184 34.13 5.31 -16.63
C GLY A 184 33.21 5.54 -17.84
N GLU A 185 32.36 4.60 -18.21
CA GLU A 185 31.48 4.74 -19.37
C GLU A 185 30.21 5.50 -19.04
N ALA A 186 29.75 6.31 -19.98
CA ALA A 186 28.46 6.99 -19.87
C ALA A 186 27.29 6.00 -19.87
N ARG A 187 26.47 6.03 -18.84
CA ARG A 187 25.30 5.15 -18.67
C ARG A 187 24.16 5.91 -18.03
N LEU A 188 22.93 5.55 -18.44
CA LEU A 188 21.70 6.07 -17.83
C LEU A 188 20.84 4.88 -17.40
N ILE A 189 20.34 4.91 -16.19
CA ILE A 189 19.41 3.91 -15.68
C ILE A 189 18.28 4.55 -14.88
N ASP A 190 17.10 3.97 -15.00
CA ASP A 190 15.89 4.31 -14.26
C ASP A 190 15.74 3.35 -13.08
N MET A 191 15.91 3.87 -11.87
CA MET A 191 15.82 3.13 -10.62
C MET A 191 14.39 3.16 -10.09
N LYS A 192 13.75 1.99 -10.05
CA LYS A 192 12.35 1.84 -9.60
C LYS A 192 12.27 0.83 -8.47
N PRO A 193 11.96 1.26 -7.25
CA PRO A 193 11.65 0.35 -6.17
C PRO A 193 10.39 -0.47 -6.48
N THR A 194 10.39 -1.69 -5.99
CA THR A 194 9.25 -2.62 -6.06
C THR A 194 8.90 -3.12 -4.68
N ILE A 195 7.69 -3.63 -4.51
CA ILE A 195 7.24 -4.19 -3.24
C ILE A 195 6.88 -5.66 -3.39
N ASN A 196 7.19 -6.46 -2.38
CA ASN A 196 6.91 -7.90 -2.35
C ASN A 196 5.43 -8.24 -2.07
N LYS A 197 4.65 -7.31 -1.49
CA LYS A 197 3.22 -7.49 -1.20
C LYS A 197 2.37 -6.57 -2.07
N GLU A 198 1.68 -7.13 -3.06
CA GLU A 198 0.85 -6.34 -3.98
C GLU A 198 -0.62 -6.30 -3.60
N TRP A 199 -1.15 -7.33 -2.92
CA TRP A 199 -2.57 -7.42 -2.61
C TRP A 199 -2.96 -6.43 -1.50
N ARG A 200 -3.94 -5.56 -1.76
CA ARG A 200 -4.41 -4.48 -0.88
C ARG A 200 -3.29 -3.58 -0.35
N THR A 201 -2.26 -3.41 -1.15
CA THR A 201 -1.13 -2.53 -0.86
C THR A 201 -1.13 -1.40 -1.88
N GLU A 202 -1.16 -0.16 -1.38
CA GLU A 202 -0.90 1.02 -2.19
C GLU A 202 0.58 1.35 -2.09
N PHE A 203 1.31 0.99 -3.11
CA PHE A 203 2.72 1.33 -3.21
C PHE A 203 2.92 2.42 -4.25
N SER A 204 3.52 3.53 -3.82
CA SER A 204 3.93 4.62 -4.69
C SER A 204 5.39 4.96 -4.50
N SER A 205 6.09 5.24 -5.59
CA SER A 205 7.45 5.75 -5.57
C SER A 205 7.68 6.61 -6.81
N ASN A 206 8.34 7.75 -6.63
CA ASN A 206 8.81 8.56 -7.76
C ASN A 206 10.04 7.93 -8.44
N GLY A 207 10.76 7.04 -7.74
CA GLY A 207 12.04 6.50 -8.23
C GLY A 207 13.07 7.58 -8.48
N PHE A 208 14.18 7.24 -9.13
CA PHE A 208 15.21 8.21 -9.52
C PHE A 208 15.98 7.74 -10.75
N ASN A 209 16.58 8.68 -11.47
CA ASN A 209 17.49 8.40 -12.57
C ASN A 209 18.93 8.52 -12.11
N VAL A 210 19.76 7.59 -12.55
CA VAL A 210 21.22 7.65 -12.35
C VAL A 210 21.89 7.81 -13.69
N GLN A 211 22.65 8.86 -13.86
CA GLN A 211 23.44 9.10 -15.07
C GLN A 211 24.92 9.11 -14.71
N ASN A 212 25.69 8.19 -15.27
CA ASN A 212 27.14 8.26 -15.26
C ASN A 212 27.61 9.10 -16.45
N VAL A 213 28.45 10.07 -16.19
CA VAL A 213 28.90 11.07 -17.19
C VAL A 213 30.35 10.76 -17.62
N GLY A 214 30.79 9.53 -17.60
CA GLY A 214 32.05 9.12 -18.17
C GLY A 214 33.30 9.90 -17.71
#